data_9baefbab3b01e4a1cf28dbc38353d6fd
#
_entry.id   9baefbab3b01e4a1cf28dbc38353d6fd
#
_cell.length_a   1.000
_cell.length_b   1.000
_cell.length_c   1.000
_cell.angle_alpha   90.00
_cell.angle_beta   90.00
_cell.angle_gamma   90.00
#
_symmetry.space_group_name_H-M   'P 1'
#
loop_
_entity.id
_entity.type
_entity.pdbx_description
1 polymer ?
#
loop_
_entity_poly.entity_id
_entity_poly.type
_entity_poly.pdbx_seq_one_letter_code
_entity_poly.pdbx_strand_id
1 'polypeptide(L)'
;SKRDNCRVVINGSFCEQPPLNLIKSIELAGCYIVDDDYMIVHRWLRNPVSTGGDPMQNLSLAFLHESIATAAKYDDKEEDKGKYLLEQVRSNAAEGVIFAAPSFCDPALLERPMLADRCSENNVPYISFKYAENSGQMQPIREQAGTFADSIKLWS
;
A
#
# COMPACT_ATOMS: atom_id res chain seq x y z
N SER A 1 -22.97 -8.55 -15.85
CA SER A 1 -23.34 -8.12 -14.50
C SER A 1 -22.13 -7.46 -13.85
N LYS A 2 -22.29 -6.32 -13.24
CA LYS A 2 -21.24 -5.72 -12.38
C LYS A 2 -20.94 -6.73 -11.29
N ARG A 3 -19.69 -7.19 -11.20
CA ARG A 3 -19.23 -7.98 -10.05
C ARG A 3 -19.00 -7.02 -8.91
N ASP A 4 -19.51 -7.33 -7.75
CA ASP A 4 -19.24 -6.60 -6.53
C ASP A 4 -17.93 -7.14 -5.90
N ASN A 5 -16.81 -6.72 -6.49
CA ASN A 5 -15.49 -7.12 -6.01
C ASN A 5 -15.09 -6.30 -4.77
N CYS A 6 -14.28 -6.91 -3.91
CA CYS A 6 -13.74 -6.26 -2.72
C CYS A 6 -12.77 -5.14 -3.10
N ARG A 7 -12.97 -3.95 -2.59
CA ARG A 7 -12.12 -2.77 -2.85
C ARG A 7 -10.95 -2.77 -1.89
N VAL A 8 -9.74 -2.81 -2.41
CA VAL A 8 -8.54 -2.94 -1.58
C VAL A 8 -7.51 -1.86 -1.89
N VAL A 9 -6.81 -1.42 -0.85
CA VAL A 9 -5.56 -0.67 -0.97
C VAL A 9 -4.41 -1.65 -0.87
N ILE A 10 -3.41 -1.53 -1.73
CA ILE A 10 -2.19 -2.33 -1.65
C ILE A 10 -1.05 -1.47 -1.10
N ASN A 11 -0.39 -2.01 -0.08
CA ASN A 11 0.74 -1.38 0.58
C ASN A 11 1.94 -2.34 0.65
N GLY A 12 3.14 -1.83 0.48
CA GLY A 12 4.35 -2.59 0.82
C GLY A 12 5.43 -2.67 -0.24
N SER A 13 5.26 -2.10 -1.43
CA SER A 13 6.38 -1.96 -2.34
C SER A 13 7.14 -0.68 -2.06
N PHE A 14 8.42 -0.82 -1.79
CA PHE A 14 9.27 0.32 -1.43
C PHE A 14 10.23 0.71 -2.57
N CYS A 15 10.85 -0.24 -3.22
CA CYS A 15 11.94 0.01 -4.17
C CYS A 15 11.59 -0.39 -5.60
N GLU A 16 10.63 -1.27 -5.80
CA GLU A 16 10.33 -1.85 -7.11
C GLU A 16 8.82 -1.91 -7.34
N GLN A 17 8.42 -1.74 -8.58
CA GLN A 17 7.05 -2.04 -8.98
C GLN A 17 6.79 -3.53 -8.82
N PRO A 18 5.61 -3.92 -8.33
CA PRO A 18 5.26 -5.32 -8.28
C PRO A 18 5.14 -5.90 -9.69
N PRO A 19 5.43 -7.19 -9.87
CA PRO A 19 5.23 -7.82 -11.14
C PRO A 19 3.75 -7.77 -11.55
N LEU A 20 3.47 -7.51 -12.82
CA LEU A 20 2.10 -7.42 -13.34
C LEU A 20 1.25 -8.67 -13.02
N ASN A 21 1.90 -9.83 -12.93
CA ASN A 21 1.22 -11.07 -12.55
C ASN A 21 0.67 -11.03 -11.11
N LEU A 22 1.29 -10.30 -10.20
CA LEU A 22 0.79 -10.10 -8.84
C LEU A 22 -0.50 -9.29 -8.87
N ILE A 23 -0.47 -8.14 -9.53
CA ILE A 23 -1.65 -7.27 -9.70
C ILE A 23 -2.80 -8.06 -10.32
N LYS A 24 -2.53 -8.72 -11.44
CA LYS A 24 -3.52 -9.56 -12.13
C LYS A 24 -4.08 -10.68 -11.23
N SER A 25 -3.24 -11.31 -10.42
CA SER A 25 -3.68 -12.39 -9.53
C SER A 25 -4.62 -11.89 -8.45
N ILE A 26 -4.36 -10.73 -7.87
CA ILE A 26 -5.21 -10.08 -6.86
C ILE A 26 -6.56 -9.68 -7.49
N GLU A 27 -6.57 -9.06 -8.65
CA GLU A 27 -7.81 -8.64 -9.31
C GLU A 27 -8.66 -9.83 -9.78
N LEU A 28 -8.01 -10.87 -10.34
CA LEU A 28 -8.71 -12.10 -10.71
C LEU A 28 -9.24 -12.89 -9.51
N ALA A 29 -8.73 -12.64 -8.32
CA ALA A 29 -9.21 -13.23 -7.08
C ALA A 29 -10.50 -12.58 -6.53
N GLY A 30 -11.00 -11.54 -7.17
CA GLY A 30 -12.23 -10.85 -6.75
C GLY A 30 -11.99 -9.54 -6.02
N CYS A 31 -10.80 -8.97 -6.16
CA CYS A 31 -10.48 -7.64 -5.64
C CYS A 31 -10.54 -6.56 -6.73
N TYR A 32 -10.81 -5.33 -6.32
CA TYR A 32 -10.50 -4.12 -7.09
C TYR A 32 -9.43 -3.33 -6.34
N ILE A 33 -8.27 -3.14 -6.95
CA ILE A 33 -7.21 -2.29 -6.40
C ILE A 33 -7.64 -0.84 -6.65
N VAL A 34 -8.03 -0.15 -5.58
CA VAL A 34 -8.53 1.23 -5.66
C VAL A 34 -7.45 2.27 -5.37
N ASP A 35 -6.38 1.88 -4.70
CA ASP A 35 -5.20 2.70 -4.46
C ASP A 35 -3.99 1.82 -4.11
N ASP A 36 -2.79 2.37 -4.27
CA ASP A 36 -1.55 1.68 -3.94
C ASP A 36 -0.44 2.66 -3.54
N ASP A 37 0.62 2.13 -2.97
CA ASP A 37 1.84 2.86 -2.66
C ASP A 37 3.09 2.28 -3.36
N TYR A 38 2.88 1.61 -4.46
CA TYR A 38 3.95 0.98 -5.22
C TYR A 38 4.94 1.95 -5.85
N MET A 39 4.47 3.13 -6.21
CA MET A 39 5.33 4.12 -6.85
C MET A 39 6.01 4.97 -5.81
N ILE A 40 7.33 4.85 -5.71
CA ILE A 40 8.17 5.70 -4.86
C ILE A 40 7.83 7.18 -5.04
N VAL A 41 7.55 7.60 -6.26
CA VAL A 41 7.19 8.99 -6.58
C VAL A 41 5.96 9.45 -5.79
N HIS A 42 4.94 8.63 -5.66
CA HIS A 42 3.73 8.97 -4.90
C HIS A 42 4.00 9.10 -3.39
N ARG A 43 5.00 8.41 -2.87
CA ARG A 43 5.43 8.57 -1.48
C ARG A 43 6.26 9.83 -1.26
N TRP A 44 7.03 10.25 -2.24
CA TRP A 44 7.96 11.37 -2.11
C TRP A 44 7.40 12.71 -2.56
N LEU A 45 6.53 12.72 -3.55
CA LEU A 45 5.96 13.92 -4.15
C LEU A 45 4.42 13.82 -4.12
N ARG A 46 3.83 14.10 -2.97
CA ARG A 46 2.37 14.07 -2.78
C ARG A 46 1.66 15.25 -3.40
N ASN A 47 2.33 16.39 -3.45
CA ASN A 47 1.79 17.64 -3.94
C ASN A 47 2.67 18.23 -5.03
N PRO A 48 2.13 19.13 -5.86
CA PRO A 48 2.96 19.88 -6.81
C PRO A 48 4.07 20.65 -6.11
N VAL A 49 5.29 20.48 -6.58
CA VAL A 49 6.44 21.23 -6.07
C VAL A 49 6.34 22.71 -6.48
N SER A 50 6.65 23.64 -5.57
CA SER A 50 6.68 25.06 -5.88
C SER A 50 7.59 25.36 -7.08
N THR A 51 7.12 26.18 -7.99
CA THR A 51 7.87 26.59 -9.20
C THR A 51 8.55 27.94 -9.07
N GLY A 52 8.36 28.66 -7.94
CA GLY A 52 8.99 29.94 -7.68
C GLY A 52 10.29 29.79 -6.86
N GLY A 53 11.33 30.54 -7.19
CA GLY A 53 12.60 30.53 -6.46
C GLY A 53 13.58 29.46 -6.92
N ASP A 54 14.41 28.97 -6.00
CA ASP A 54 15.42 27.95 -6.30
C ASP A 54 14.80 26.55 -6.45
N PRO A 55 14.90 25.90 -7.63
CA PRO A 55 14.33 24.57 -7.87
C PRO A 55 14.88 23.50 -6.91
N MET A 56 16.17 23.53 -6.58
CA MET A 56 16.78 22.53 -5.69
C MET A 56 16.28 22.68 -4.26
N GLN A 57 16.11 23.91 -3.81
CA GLN A 57 15.51 24.17 -2.51
C GLN A 57 14.06 23.72 -2.46
N ASN A 58 13.28 24.00 -3.49
CA ASN A 58 11.87 23.60 -3.56
C ASN A 58 11.70 22.06 -3.56
N LEU A 59 12.50 21.34 -4.32
CA LEU A 59 12.51 19.87 -4.32
C LEU A 59 12.90 19.30 -2.96
N SER A 60 13.92 19.89 -2.33
CA SER A 60 14.38 19.46 -1.00
C SER A 60 13.30 19.69 0.07
N LEU A 61 12.62 20.83 0.05
CA LEU A 61 11.53 21.12 0.97
C LEU A 61 10.34 20.20 0.76
N ALA A 62 9.96 19.93 -0.48
CA ALA A 62 8.89 19.00 -0.80
C ALA A 62 9.21 17.59 -0.29
N PHE A 63 10.43 17.10 -0.51
CA PHE A 63 10.86 15.79 0.01
C PHE A 63 10.85 15.75 1.55
N LEU A 64 11.38 16.78 2.21
CA LEU A 64 11.50 16.80 3.67
C LEU A 64 10.15 16.95 4.39
N HIS A 65 9.24 17.75 3.84
CA HIS A 65 8.02 18.15 4.55
C HIS A 65 6.73 17.56 3.99
N GLU A 66 6.72 17.13 2.74
CA GLU A 66 5.50 16.68 2.06
C GLU A 66 5.50 15.19 1.70
N SER A 67 6.65 14.51 1.83
CA SER A 67 6.70 13.08 1.58
C SER A 67 6.12 12.27 2.74
N ILE A 68 5.65 11.05 2.44
CA ILE A 68 5.13 10.13 3.45
C ILE A 68 6.28 9.68 4.35
N ALA A 69 6.04 9.67 5.66
CA ALA A 69 6.95 9.04 6.61
C ALA A 69 7.06 7.54 6.32
N THR A 70 8.27 7.06 6.10
CA THR A 70 8.58 5.66 5.80
C THR A 70 9.83 5.23 6.57
N ALA A 71 10.15 3.93 6.59
CA ALA A 71 11.40 3.44 7.16
C ALA A 71 12.65 4.01 6.48
N ALA A 72 12.51 4.52 5.24
CA ALA A 72 13.60 5.15 4.50
C ALA A 72 13.79 6.64 4.79
N LYS A 73 12.84 7.25 5.49
CA LYS A 73 12.90 8.65 5.88
C LYS A 73 12.66 8.77 7.36
N TYR A 74 13.63 9.33 8.06
CA TYR A 74 13.44 9.70 9.45
C TYR A 74 12.47 10.88 9.54
N ASP A 75 11.45 10.72 10.37
CA ASP A 75 10.51 11.79 10.71
C ASP A 75 10.63 12.06 12.21
N ASP A 76 11.07 13.26 12.55
CA ASP A 76 11.25 13.72 13.94
C ASP A 76 9.94 14.18 14.60
N LYS A 77 8.86 14.30 13.82
CA LYS A 77 7.57 14.79 14.30
C LYS A 77 6.66 13.72 14.88
N GLU A 78 7.13 12.50 14.98
CA GLU A 78 6.31 11.35 15.42
C GLU A 78 4.94 11.27 14.71
N GLU A 79 4.88 11.74 13.47
CA GLU A 79 3.65 11.63 12.70
C GLU A 79 3.29 10.15 12.53
N ASP A 80 2.04 9.85 12.78
CA ASP A 80 1.49 8.51 12.66
C ASP A 80 1.67 7.98 11.22
N LYS A 81 2.63 7.09 11.03
CA LYS A 81 2.92 6.45 9.74
C LYS A 81 1.71 5.70 9.16
N GLY A 82 0.79 5.29 9.99
CA GLY A 82 -0.46 4.67 9.57
C GLY A 82 -1.51 5.65 9.06
N LYS A 83 -1.37 6.94 9.36
CA LYS A 83 -2.36 7.96 9.00
C LYS A 83 -2.61 8.01 7.49
N TYR A 84 -1.54 8.00 6.70
CA TYR A 84 -1.65 8.03 5.25
C TYR A 84 -2.39 6.79 4.70
N LEU A 85 -2.06 5.60 5.20
CA LEU A 85 -2.75 4.37 4.80
C LEU A 85 -4.25 4.43 5.12
N LEU A 86 -4.61 4.90 6.31
CA LEU A 86 -6.01 5.07 6.70
C LEU A 86 -6.73 6.14 5.87
N GLU A 87 -6.03 7.20 5.48
CA GLU A 87 -6.56 8.21 4.54
C GLU A 87 -6.83 7.60 3.15
N GLN A 88 -5.91 6.78 2.62
CA GLN A 88 -6.14 6.05 1.36
C GLN A 88 -7.37 5.14 1.46
N VAL A 89 -7.49 4.37 2.54
CA VAL A 89 -8.66 3.50 2.77
C VAL A 89 -9.96 4.30 2.76
N ARG A 90 -10.02 5.40 3.50
CA ARG A 90 -11.22 6.24 3.62
C ARG A 90 -11.57 6.96 2.33
N SER A 91 -10.57 7.60 1.70
CA SER A 91 -10.78 8.42 0.50
C SER A 91 -11.24 7.59 -0.71
N ASN A 92 -10.78 6.35 -0.79
CA ASN A 92 -11.14 5.43 -1.87
C ASN A 92 -12.28 4.48 -1.50
N ALA A 93 -12.87 4.65 -0.31
CA ALA A 93 -13.88 3.73 0.24
C ALA A 93 -13.43 2.26 0.11
N ALA A 94 -12.17 1.99 0.46
CA ALA A 94 -11.63 0.64 0.44
C ALA A 94 -12.20 -0.18 1.61
N GLU A 95 -12.40 -1.46 1.37
CA GLU A 95 -12.97 -2.41 2.32
C GLU A 95 -11.89 -3.21 3.05
N GLY A 96 -10.64 -3.13 2.57
CA GLY A 96 -9.52 -3.82 3.21
C GLY A 96 -8.17 -3.40 2.65
N VAL A 97 -7.11 -3.90 3.28
CA VAL A 97 -5.71 -3.64 2.91
C VAL A 97 -5.00 -4.95 2.62
N ILE A 98 -4.20 -4.95 1.57
CA ILE A 98 -3.28 -6.04 1.24
C ILE A 98 -1.85 -5.55 1.40
N PHE A 99 -1.14 -6.07 2.41
CA PHE A 99 0.29 -5.85 2.54
C PHE A 99 1.05 -6.83 1.66
N ALA A 100 1.60 -6.35 0.56
CA ALA A 100 2.35 -7.14 -0.40
C ALA A 100 3.77 -6.61 -0.52
N ALA A 101 4.75 -7.35 -0.01
CA ALA A 101 6.14 -6.94 -0.03
C ALA A 101 7.02 -7.93 -0.79
N PRO A 102 8.02 -7.46 -1.54
CA PRO A 102 9.07 -8.34 -2.04
C PRO A 102 9.75 -9.08 -0.88
N SER A 103 10.15 -10.33 -1.09
CA SER A 103 10.65 -11.21 -0.03
C SER A 103 11.86 -10.68 0.73
N PHE A 104 12.62 -9.77 0.12
CA PHE A 104 13.84 -9.17 0.69
C PHE A 104 13.73 -7.65 0.85
N CYS A 105 12.53 -7.10 0.87
CA CYS A 105 12.32 -5.67 1.10
C CYS A 105 12.20 -5.41 2.61
N ASP A 106 13.33 -5.31 3.30
CA ASP A 106 13.39 -5.07 4.75
C ASP A 106 12.62 -3.81 5.18
N PRO A 107 12.70 -2.66 4.51
CA PRO A 107 11.92 -1.48 4.89
C PRO A 107 10.41 -1.75 4.95
N ALA A 108 9.83 -2.39 3.92
CA ALA A 108 8.42 -2.73 3.90
C ALA A 108 8.04 -3.75 4.97
N LEU A 109 8.93 -4.73 5.23
CA LEU A 109 8.71 -5.77 6.24
C LEU A 109 8.78 -5.21 7.67
N LEU A 110 9.65 -4.22 7.92
CA LEU A 110 9.79 -3.56 9.22
C LEU A 110 8.63 -2.62 9.53
N GLU A 111 8.07 -1.95 8.53
CA GLU A 111 6.91 -1.05 8.71
C GLU A 111 5.58 -1.82 8.91
N ARG A 112 5.46 -2.99 8.30
CA ARG A 112 4.21 -3.75 8.26
C ARG A 112 3.56 -3.99 9.62
N PRO A 113 4.25 -4.41 10.68
CA PRO A 113 3.60 -4.65 11.98
C PRO A 113 2.84 -3.42 12.50
N MET A 114 3.49 -2.27 12.45
CA MET A 114 2.91 -1.00 12.91
C MET A 114 1.70 -0.59 12.06
N LEU A 115 1.78 -0.75 10.74
CA LEU A 115 0.67 -0.44 9.84
C LEU A 115 -0.51 -1.42 10.03
N ALA A 116 -0.21 -2.70 10.29
CA ALA A 116 -1.21 -3.71 10.61
C ALA A 116 -1.93 -3.41 11.94
N ASP A 117 -1.20 -2.96 12.96
CA ASP A 117 -1.79 -2.52 14.23
C ASP A 117 -2.75 -1.35 14.00
N ARG A 118 -2.37 -0.37 13.17
CA ARG A 118 -3.26 0.74 12.81
C ARG A 118 -4.51 0.30 12.06
N CYS A 119 -4.40 -0.68 11.17
CA CYS A 119 -5.57 -1.28 10.53
C CYS A 119 -6.48 -1.93 11.57
N SER A 120 -5.92 -2.71 12.50
CA SER A 120 -6.67 -3.39 13.56
C SER A 120 -7.40 -2.40 14.49
N GLU A 121 -6.73 -1.35 14.93
CA GLU A 121 -7.30 -0.29 15.78
C GLU A 121 -8.47 0.45 15.11
N ASN A 122 -8.47 0.53 13.78
CA ASN A 122 -9.50 1.20 13.00
C ASN A 122 -10.52 0.24 12.35
N ASN A 123 -10.51 -1.03 12.74
CA ASN A 123 -11.39 -2.07 12.19
C ASN A 123 -11.29 -2.22 10.66
N VAL A 124 -10.11 -2.02 10.10
CA VAL A 124 -9.82 -2.23 8.68
C VAL A 124 -9.27 -3.65 8.51
N PRO A 125 -9.98 -4.56 7.81
CA PRO A 125 -9.48 -5.90 7.53
C PRO A 125 -8.20 -5.84 6.71
N TYR A 126 -7.28 -6.76 6.96
CA TYR A 126 -6.07 -6.86 6.16
C TYR A 126 -5.55 -8.28 6.03
N ILE A 127 -4.80 -8.53 4.98
CA ILE A 127 -3.94 -9.71 4.81
C ILE A 127 -2.53 -9.29 4.47
N SER A 128 -1.58 -10.19 4.64
CA SER A 128 -0.19 -9.93 4.26
C SER A 128 0.47 -11.14 3.64
N PHE A 129 1.23 -10.92 2.58
CA PHE A 129 2.09 -11.93 1.97
C PHE A 129 3.40 -11.32 1.46
N LYS A 130 4.36 -12.19 1.20
CA LYS A 130 5.60 -11.86 0.50
C LYS A 130 5.54 -12.45 -0.89
N TYR A 131 6.18 -11.82 -1.84
CA TYR A 131 6.31 -12.32 -3.20
C TYR A 131 7.76 -12.28 -3.69
N ALA A 132 8.07 -13.10 -4.67
CA ALA A 132 9.32 -13.07 -5.40
C ALA A 132 9.03 -13.19 -6.89
N GLU A 133 9.86 -12.56 -7.72
CA GLU A 133 9.61 -12.38 -9.16
C GLU A 133 9.43 -13.68 -9.94
N ASN A 134 10.15 -14.75 -9.57
CA ASN A 134 10.24 -15.99 -10.32
C ASN A 134 9.70 -17.22 -9.58
N SER A 135 8.93 -17.02 -8.54
CA SER A 135 8.39 -18.16 -7.80
C SER A 135 6.99 -18.49 -8.28
N GLY A 136 6.65 -19.75 -8.42
CA GLY A 136 5.30 -20.24 -8.68
C GLY A 136 4.29 -19.92 -7.57
N GLN A 137 4.51 -18.84 -6.84
CA GLN A 137 3.74 -18.39 -5.66
C GLN A 137 2.45 -17.64 -6.02
N MET A 138 2.20 -17.35 -7.29
CA MET A 138 1.02 -16.56 -7.66
C MET A 138 -0.30 -17.27 -7.37
N GLN A 139 -0.32 -18.60 -7.45
CA GLN A 139 -1.52 -19.37 -7.12
C GLN A 139 -1.88 -19.28 -5.63
N PRO A 140 -0.97 -19.54 -4.67
CA PRO A 140 -1.26 -19.32 -3.25
C PRO A 140 -1.67 -17.88 -2.92
N ILE A 141 -1.04 -16.88 -3.53
CA ILE A 141 -1.40 -15.46 -3.35
C ILE A 141 -2.82 -15.20 -3.83
N ARG A 142 -3.18 -15.73 -4.99
CA ARG A 142 -4.54 -15.63 -5.54
C ARG A 142 -5.58 -16.28 -4.63
N GLU A 143 -5.28 -17.43 -4.06
CA GLU A 143 -6.17 -18.13 -3.12
C GLU A 143 -6.34 -17.33 -1.82
N GLN A 144 -5.27 -16.79 -1.27
CA GLN A 144 -5.33 -15.93 -0.08
C GLN A 144 -6.15 -14.65 -0.34
N ALA A 145 -5.90 -13.98 -1.46
CA ALA A 145 -6.64 -12.78 -1.82
C ALA A 145 -8.13 -13.08 -2.07
N GLY A 146 -8.46 -14.23 -2.68
CA GLY A 146 -9.83 -14.68 -2.90
C GLY A 146 -10.56 -14.95 -1.58
N THR A 147 -9.94 -15.71 -0.69
CA THR A 147 -10.50 -15.97 0.65
C THR A 147 -10.72 -14.67 1.43
N PHE A 148 -9.80 -13.73 1.32
CA PHE A 148 -9.94 -12.42 1.95
C PHE A 148 -11.11 -11.62 1.36
N ALA A 149 -11.21 -11.54 0.03
CA ALA A 149 -12.32 -10.86 -0.62
C ALA A 149 -13.68 -11.46 -0.25
N ASP A 150 -13.78 -12.79 -0.26
CA ASP A 150 -14.99 -13.51 0.13
C ASP A 150 -15.36 -13.25 1.62
N SER A 151 -14.37 -13.24 2.50
CA SER A 151 -14.62 -12.96 3.92
C SER A 151 -15.21 -11.57 4.16
N ILE A 152 -14.72 -10.56 3.45
CA ILE A 152 -15.25 -9.20 3.55
C ILE A 152 -16.68 -9.13 3.00
N LYS A 153 -16.92 -9.72 1.81
CA LYS A 153 -18.23 -9.67 1.15
C LYS A 153 -19.32 -10.49 1.83
N LEU A 154 -18.95 -11.49 2.61
CA LEU A 154 -19.90 -12.29 3.36
C LEU A 154 -20.39 -11.59 4.66
N TRP A 155 -19.65 -10.60 5.14
CA TRP A 155 -19.95 -9.92 6.40
C TRP A 155 -20.28 -8.43 6.23
N SER A 156 -20.35 -7.93 5.00
CA SER A 156 -20.73 -6.53 4.66
C SER A 156 -22.22 -6.30 4.46
#